data_0239ea650920514238e7f47f98266be3
#
_entry.id   0239ea650920514238e7f47f98266be3
#
_cell.length_a   1.000
_cell.length_b   1.000
_cell.length_c   1.000
_cell.angle_alpha   90.00
_cell.angle_beta   90.00
_cell.angle_gamma   90.00
#
_symmetry.space_group_name_H-M   'P 1'
#
loop_
_entity.id
_entity.type
_entity.pdbx_description
1 polymer ?
#
loop_
_entity_poly.entity_id
_entity_poly.type
_entity_poly.pdbx_seq_one_letter_code
_entity_poly.pdbx_strand_id
1 'polypeptide(L)'
;LVVSDGLDWKGQQRRRYSTWTPPNPNMSEKQMEKQAMAAAIKFEEAINAGYEIDKRKKFHEYADYVIDLKSRAGLAPTTIERYYSMLPRIHDKIGHMKLTDIRPHHLNDLYKHLAENGIRNKGAIATAKKVVAKKVSALGMPKCKICEEAGISHTTLNSILRGDSVTYANAEKLAKYLGYSVSELFQVEDKFKPLSDKTILEHHRLISMILAQADKELLIPYNPAAKATPPKVTKKEADYFQPEEVAEIVKALENVPIKWKAMTYILIDTGCRRGELMGLQWHCVDLDKGIVMIKQALLY
;
A
#
# COMPACT_ATOMS: atom_id res chain seq x y z
N LEU A 1 -1.62 -15.18 -39.43
CA LEU A 1 -1.16 -16.45 -38.87
C LEU A 1 -2.30 -17.06 -38.10
N VAL A 2 -2.52 -18.37 -38.24
CA VAL A 2 -3.55 -19.12 -37.51
C VAL A 2 -2.90 -20.43 -37.04
N VAL A 3 -3.05 -20.71 -35.73
CA VAL A 3 -2.51 -21.94 -35.13
C VAL A 3 -3.64 -22.60 -34.32
N SER A 4 -3.66 -23.95 -34.33
CA SER A 4 -4.58 -24.73 -33.49
C SER A 4 -4.06 -24.75 -32.05
N ASP A 5 -4.97 -24.46 -31.07
CA ASP A 5 -4.70 -24.43 -29.63
C ASP A 5 -5.48 -25.57 -28.92
N GLY A 6 -5.57 -26.73 -29.56
CA GLY A 6 -6.28 -27.88 -29.03
C GLY A 6 -7.80 -27.77 -29.05
N LEU A 7 -8.47 -28.44 -28.09
CA LEU A 7 -9.91 -28.45 -27.93
C LEU A 7 -10.29 -27.66 -26.66
N ASP A 8 -11.44 -26.99 -26.66
CA ASP A 8 -12.01 -26.40 -25.47
C ASP A 8 -12.68 -27.47 -24.58
N TRP A 9 -13.18 -27.06 -23.40
CA TRP A 9 -13.87 -27.94 -22.47
C TRP A 9 -15.20 -28.51 -23.03
N LYS A 10 -15.70 -27.99 -24.18
CA LYS A 10 -16.86 -28.50 -24.93
C LYS A 10 -16.45 -29.38 -26.09
N GLY A 11 -15.16 -29.66 -26.29
CA GLY A 11 -14.63 -30.43 -27.40
C GLY A 11 -14.56 -29.69 -28.73
N GLN A 12 -14.69 -28.34 -28.73
CA GLN A 12 -14.56 -27.54 -29.94
C GLN A 12 -13.13 -27.11 -30.18
N GLN A 13 -12.68 -27.11 -31.44
CA GLN A 13 -11.33 -26.71 -31.80
C GLN A 13 -11.08 -25.22 -31.52
N ARG A 14 -10.14 -24.93 -30.65
CA ARG A 14 -9.65 -23.57 -30.40
C ARG A 14 -8.62 -23.20 -31.46
N ARG A 15 -8.76 -22.00 -32.03
CA ARG A 15 -7.80 -21.42 -32.96
C ARG A 15 -7.32 -20.07 -32.43
N ARG A 16 -6.00 -19.86 -32.50
CA ARG A 16 -5.37 -18.59 -32.16
C ARG A 16 -4.98 -17.86 -33.42
N TYR A 17 -5.18 -16.55 -33.42
CA TYR A 17 -4.92 -15.69 -34.58
C TYR A 17 -3.87 -14.64 -34.19
N SER A 18 -2.93 -14.38 -35.12
CA SER A 18 -1.98 -13.28 -34.99
C SER A 18 -1.81 -12.60 -36.34
N THR A 19 -1.72 -11.28 -36.34
CA THR A 19 -1.42 -10.49 -37.55
C THR A 19 0.08 -10.28 -37.61
N TRP A 20 0.68 -10.62 -38.75
CA TRP A 20 2.07 -10.30 -39.05
C TRP A 20 2.11 -9.26 -40.17
N THR A 21 2.86 -8.18 -39.96
CA THR A 21 3.14 -7.14 -40.94
C THR A 21 4.62 -7.17 -41.31
N PRO A 22 4.97 -7.07 -42.60
CA PRO A 22 6.36 -7.03 -43.00
C PRO A 22 7.05 -5.79 -42.41
N PRO A 23 8.25 -5.95 -41.85
CA PRO A 23 9.00 -4.84 -41.23
C PRO A 23 9.46 -3.78 -42.24
N ASN A 24 9.57 -4.17 -43.52
CA ASN A 24 9.89 -3.27 -44.61
C ASN A 24 8.91 -3.53 -45.77
N PRO A 25 8.13 -2.51 -46.22
CA PRO A 25 7.17 -2.68 -47.32
C PRO A 25 7.80 -2.99 -48.71
N ASN A 26 9.09 -2.72 -48.87
CA ASN A 26 9.82 -2.94 -50.13
C ASN A 26 10.56 -4.29 -50.21
N MET A 27 10.18 -5.25 -49.36
CA MET A 27 10.78 -6.60 -49.39
C MET A 27 10.32 -7.40 -50.60
N SER A 28 11.20 -8.27 -51.15
CA SER A 28 10.82 -9.21 -52.18
C SER A 28 9.82 -10.24 -51.62
N GLU A 29 8.96 -10.76 -52.47
CA GLU A 29 7.91 -11.74 -52.11
C GLU A 29 8.49 -12.97 -51.39
N LYS A 30 9.61 -13.51 -51.88
CA LYS A 30 10.34 -14.63 -51.24
C LYS A 30 10.88 -14.31 -49.85
N GLN A 31 11.28 -13.05 -49.61
CA GLN A 31 11.74 -12.62 -48.28
C GLN A 31 10.57 -12.45 -47.34
N MET A 32 9.44 -11.91 -47.81
CA MET A 32 8.20 -11.78 -47.01
C MET A 32 7.69 -13.17 -46.61
N GLU A 33 7.63 -14.11 -47.52
CA GLU A 33 7.19 -15.50 -47.25
C GLU A 33 8.07 -16.18 -46.22
N LYS A 34 9.41 -16.09 -46.35
CA LYS A 34 10.38 -16.67 -45.43
C LYS A 34 10.24 -16.08 -44.03
N GLN A 35 10.04 -14.75 -43.90
CA GLN A 35 9.88 -14.09 -42.60
C GLN A 35 8.51 -14.36 -41.99
N ALA A 36 7.45 -14.43 -42.79
CA ALA A 36 6.12 -14.82 -42.34
C ALA A 36 6.11 -16.25 -41.81
N MET A 37 6.81 -17.17 -42.48
CA MET A 37 6.95 -18.56 -42.05
C MET A 37 7.73 -18.66 -40.73
N ALA A 38 8.84 -17.94 -40.59
CA ALA A 38 9.59 -17.85 -39.33
C ALA A 38 8.77 -17.26 -38.17
N ALA A 39 7.93 -16.29 -38.48
CA ALA A 39 7.00 -15.71 -37.50
C ALA A 39 5.88 -16.70 -37.12
N ALA A 40 5.40 -17.51 -38.08
CA ALA A 40 4.40 -18.54 -37.83
C ALA A 40 4.94 -19.66 -36.93
N ILE A 41 6.16 -20.12 -37.16
CA ILE A 41 6.82 -21.12 -36.32
C ILE A 41 6.99 -20.62 -34.90
N LYS A 42 7.49 -19.39 -34.71
CA LYS A 42 7.62 -18.78 -33.37
C LYS A 42 6.28 -18.60 -32.67
N PHE A 43 5.22 -18.31 -33.43
CA PHE A 43 3.87 -18.17 -32.87
C PHE A 43 3.31 -19.51 -32.42
N GLU A 44 3.54 -20.56 -33.21
CA GLU A 44 3.18 -21.95 -32.88
C GLU A 44 3.94 -22.46 -31.66
N GLU A 45 5.26 -22.27 -31.60
CA GLU A 45 6.08 -22.60 -30.45
C GLU A 45 5.61 -21.91 -29.18
N ALA A 46 5.23 -20.62 -29.25
CA ALA A 46 4.72 -19.88 -28.14
C ALA A 46 3.37 -20.43 -27.62
N ILE A 47 2.47 -20.82 -28.53
CA ILE A 47 1.18 -21.43 -28.15
C ILE A 47 1.41 -22.82 -27.55
N ASN A 48 2.26 -23.65 -28.13
CA ASN A 48 2.59 -24.99 -27.64
C ASN A 48 3.30 -24.93 -26.25
N ALA A 49 4.05 -23.85 -25.98
CA ALA A 49 4.64 -23.58 -24.68
C ALA A 49 3.60 -23.06 -23.65
N GLY A 50 2.33 -22.94 -24.05
CA GLY A 50 1.24 -22.49 -23.17
C GLY A 50 1.19 -20.98 -22.94
N TYR A 51 1.96 -20.18 -23.68
CA TYR A 51 1.88 -18.72 -23.56
C TYR A 51 0.53 -18.23 -24.11
N GLU A 52 -0.35 -17.81 -23.22
CA GLU A 52 -1.55 -17.10 -23.61
C GLU A 52 -1.16 -15.66 -24.00
N ILE A 53 -0.89 -15.47 -25.31
CA ILE A 53 -0.45 -14.16 -25.84
C ILE A 53 -1.69 -13.25 -25.97
N ASP A 54 -2.32 -12.91 -24.87
CA ASP A 54 -3.17 -11.72 -24.83
C ASP A 54 -2.28 -10.48 -24.67
N LYS A 55 -1.71 -10.06 -25.80
CA LYS A 55 -0.87 -8.85 -25.89
C LYS A 55 -1.60 -7.56 -25.53
N ARG A 56 -2.88 -7.62 -25.16
CA ARG A 56 -3.72 -6.44 -24.88
C ARG A 56 -3.85 -6.15 -23.39
N LYS A 57 -3.62 -7.14 -22.53
CA LYS A 57 -3.87 -7.03 -21.09
C LYS A 57 -2.96 -5.99 -20.45
N LYS A 58 -3.55 -4.94 -19.88
CA LYS A 58 -2.84 -3.85 -19.24
C LYS A 58 -2.53 -4.18 -17.80
N PHE A 59 -1.48 -3.57 -17.23
CA PHE A 59 -1.06 -3.82 -15.86
C PHE A 59 -2.16 -3.50 -14.85
N HIS A 60 -2.90 -2.38 -15.00
CA HIS A 60 -3.93 -1.99 -14.02
C HIS A 60 -5.07 -3.02 -13.94
N GLU A 61 -5.57 -3.51 -15.08
CA GLU A 61 -6.64 -4.52 -15.13
C GLU A 61 -6.19 -5.84 -14.50
N TYR A 62 -4.95 -6.21 -14.78
CA TYR A 62 -4.38 -7.44 -14.23
C TYR A 62 -4.05 -7.33 -12.74
N ALA A 63 -3.64 -6.16 -12.26
CA ALA A 63 -3.37 -5.93 -10.86
C ALA A 63 -4.63 -6.14 -10.00
N ASP A 64 -5.77 -5.63 -10.43
CA ASP A 64 -7.06 -5.82 -9.74
C ASP A 64 -7.46 -7.30 -9.70
N TYR A 65 -7.30 -8.02 -10.82
CA TYR A 65 -7.53 -9.47 -10.87
C TYR A 65 -6.67 -10.23 -9.88
N VAL A 66 -5.36 -9.93 -9.81
CA VAL A 66 -4.44 -10.63 -8.90
C VAL A 66 -4.76 -10.34 -7.44
N ILE A 67 -5.11 -9.10 -7.10
CA ILE A 67 -5.49 -8.75 -5.73
C ILE A 67 -6.78 -9.47 -5.32
N ASP A 68 -7.78 -9.53 -6.21
CA ASP A 68 -9.00 -10.30 -5.96
C ASP A 68 -8.70 -11.80 -5.79
N LEU A 69 -7.83 -12.38 -6.62
CA LEU A 69 -7.37 -13.76 -6.47
C LEU A 69 -6.73 -14.00 -5.08
N LYS A 70 -5.89 -13.07 -4.60
CA LYS A 70 -5.27 -13.15 -3.27
C LYS A 70 -6.30 -12.97 -2.14
N SER A 71 -7.30 -12.12 -2.32
CA SER A 71 -8.39 -11.95 -1.39
C SER A 71 -9.18 -13.26 -1.21
N ARG A 72 -9.54 -13.91 -2.30
CA ARG A 72 -10.21 -15.23 -2.28
C ARG A 72 -9.35 -16.34 -1.68
N ALA A 73 -8.03 -16.23 -1.81
CA ALA A 73 -7.08 -17.15 -1.18
C ALA A 73 -6.89 -16.91 0.33
N GLY A 74 -7.66 -15.99 0.96
CA GLY A 74 -7.65 -15.77 2.40
C GLY A 74 -6.61 -14.74 2.89
N LEU A 75 -6.09 -13.87 2.00
CA LEU A 75 -5.22 -12.79 2.45
C LEU A 75 -6.01 -11.81 3.34
N ALA A 76 -5.39 -11.37 4.43
CA ALA A 76 -6.03 -10.49 5.42
C ALA A 76 -6.60 -9.20 4.78
N PRO A 77 -7.83 -8.77 5.14
CA PRO A 77 -8.48 -7.58 4.57
C PRO A 77 -7.62 -6.32 4.65
N THR A 78 -6.93 -6.11 5.78
CA THR A 78 -6.01 -4.97 5.98
C THR A 78 -4.84 -4.97 4.99
N THR A 79 -4.37 -6.15 4.56
CA THR A 79 -3.34 -6.27 3.53
C THR A 79 -3.88 -5.92 2.15
N ILE A 80 -5.11 -6.34 1.86
CA ILE A 80 -5.81 -6.00 0.60
C ILE A 80 -6.01 -4.49 0.50
N GLU A 81 -6.53 -3.84 1.55
CA GLU A 81 -6.67 -2.37 1.60
C GLU A 81 -5.34 -1.66 1.39
N ARG A 82 -4.27 -2.18 1.99
CA ARG A 82 -2.92 -1.64 1.80
C ARG A 82 -2.48 -1.76 0.34
N TYR A 83 -2.74 -2.87 -0.33
CA TYR A 83 -2.43 -3.04 -1.76
C TYR A 83 -3.17 -2.00 -2.60
N TYR A 84 -4.49 -1.86 -2.41
CA TYR A 84 -5.27 -0.85 -3.11
C TYR A 84 -4.80 0.58 -2.82
N SER A 85 -4.32 0.88 -1.63
CA SER A 85 -3.76 2.20 -1.29
C SER A 85 -2.44 2.53 -2.02
N MET A 86 -1.70 1.50 -2.47
CA MET A 86 -0.44 1.65 -3.22
C MET A 86 -0.66 1.73 -4.74
N LEU A 87 -1.71 1.09 -5.26
CA LEU A 87 -1.97 1.00 -6.70
C LEU A 87 -2.02 2.34 -7.44
N PRO A 88 -2.65 3.42 -6.93
CA PRO A 88 -2.72 4.69 -7.66
C PRO A 88 -1.36 5.21 -8.10
N ARG A 89 -0.34 5.13 -7.25
CA ARG A 89 1.04 5.57 -7.58
C ARG A 89 1.70 4.69 -8.62
N ILE A 90 1.39 3.39 -8.61
CA ILE A 90 1.91 2.43 -9.59
C ILE A 90 1.20 2.64 -10.93
N HIS A 91 -0.12 2.80 -10.90
CA HIS A 91 -0.95 2.98 -12.10
C HIS A 91 -0.64 4.27 -12.85
N ASP A 92 -0.27 5.34 -12.15
CA ASP A 92 0.14 6.61 -12.74
C ASP A 92 1.31 6.44 -13.72
N LYS A 93 2.24 5.53 -13.46
CA LYS A 93 3.43 5.32 -14.28
C LYS A 93 3.38 4.11 -15.20
N ILE A 94 2.92 2.97 -14.71
CA ILE A 94 2.96 1.71 -15.47
C ILE A 94 1.58 1.08 -15.68
N GLY A 95 0.51 1.63 -15.11
CA GLY A 95 -0.84 1.06 -15.19
C GLY A 95 -1.37 0.93 -16.61
N HIS A 96 -1.07 1.88 -17.47
CA HIS A 96 -1.48 1.90 -18.88
C HIS A 96 -0.68 0.95 -19.78
N MET A 97 0.48 0.46 -19.29
CA MET A 97 1.37 -0.40 -20.07
C MET A 97 0.80 -1.83 -20.18
N LYS A 98 1.05 -2.46 -21.31
CA LYS A 98 0.77 -3.89 -21.47
C LYS A 98 1.75 -4.71 -20.63
N LEU A 99 1.29 -5.83 -20.07
CA LEU A 99 2.14 -6.72 -19.27
C LEU A 99 3.41 -7.15 -20.01
N THR A 100 3.30 -7.43 -21.30
CA THR A 100 4.41 -7.84 -22.17
C THR A 100 5.45 -6.75 -22.42
N ASP A 101 5.09 -5.49 -22.23
CA ASP A 101 5.94 -4.34 -22.55
C ASP A 101 6.70 -3.82 -21.31
N ILE A 102 6.33 -4.29 -20.13
CA ILE A 102 7.00 -3.91 -18.88
C ILE A 102 8.41 -4.53 -18.84
N ARG A 103 9.40 -3.66 -18.65
CA ARG A 103 10.82 -4.02 -18.57
C ARG A 103 11.42 -3.55 -17.23
N PRO A 104 12.54 -4.13 -16.78
CA PRO A 104 13.18 -3.73 -15.52
C PRO A 104 13.48 -2.22 -15.41
N HIS A 105 13.87 -1.55 -16.50
CA HIS A 105 14.14 -0.12 -16.49
C HIS A 105 12.89 0.72 -16.19
N HIS A 106 11.70 0.35 -16.68
CA HIS A 106 10.45 1.04 -16.34
C HIS A 106 10.17 1.01 -14.83
N LEU A 107 10.52 -0.11 -14.18
CA LEU A 107 10.36 -0.25 -12.74
C LEU A 107 11.41 0.58 -11.97
N ASN A 108 12.65 0.62 -12.45
CA ASN A 108 13.69 1.47 -11.86
C ASN A 108 13.34 2.96 -11.98
N ASP A 109 12.78 3.38 -13.12
CA ASP A 109 12.27 4.75 -13.32
C ASP A 109 11.10 5.07 -12.39
N LEU A 110 10.20 4.11 -12.18
CA LEU A 110 9.14 4.24 -11.18
C LEU A 110 9.71 4.43 -9.78
N TYR A 111 10.71 3.64 -9.36
CA TYR A 111 11.31 3.76 -8.02
C TYR A 111 12.00 5.12 -7.84
N LYS A 112 12.72 5.58 -8.86
CA LYS A 112 13.31 6.92 -8.87
C LYS A 112 12.23 8.00 -8.73
N HIS A 113 11.15 7.90 -9.50
CA HIS A 113 10.03 8.83 -9.42
C HIS A 113 9.38 8.83 -8.03
N LEU A 114 9.18 7.66 -7.42
CA LEU A 114 8.64 7.55 -6.06
C LEU A 114 9.56 8.14 -5.00
N ALA A 115 10.88 8.07 -5.20
CA ALA A 115 11.87 8.68 -4.31
C ALA A 115 11.89 10.22 -4.43
N GLU A 116 11.74 10.75 -5.64
CA GLU A 116 11.82 12.19 -5.89
C GLU A 116 10.47 12.90 -5.70
N ASN A 117 9.39 12.31 -6.20
CA ASN A 117 8.08 12.94 -6.29
C ASN A 117 6.98 12.20 -5.49
N GLY A 118 7.32 11.08 -4.86
CA GLY A 118 6.39 10.30 -4.08
C GLY A 118 5.99 11.06 -2.81
N ILE A 119 4.79 11.64 -2.81
CA ILE A 119 4.25 12.33 -1.65
C ILE A 119 3.69 11.32 -0.66
N ARG A 120 4.05 11.45 0.62
CA ARG A 120 3.35 10.71 1.69
C ARG A 120 1.89 11.16 1.73
N ASN A 121 0.95 10.25 1.96
CA ASN A 121 -0.50 10.52 1.99
C ASN A 121 -0.94 11.55 3.05
N LYS A 122 -0.05 12.00 3.91
CA LYS A 122 -0.27 13.16 4.78
C LYS A 122 0.17 14.37 3.99
N GLY A 123 -0.76 15.02 3.31
CA GLY A 123 -0.58 16.30 2.63
C GLY A 123 0.09 17.36 3.52
N ALA A 124 0.17 18.60 3.07
CA ALA A 124 0.70 19.73 3.85
C ALA A 124 0.29 19.64 5.30
N ILE A 125 1.23 19.86 6.21
CA ILE A 125 1.01 19.85 7.67
C ILE A 125 0.84 21.29 8.10
N ALA A 126 -0.16 21.52 8.93
CA ALA A 126 -0.46 22.84 9.51
C ALA A 126 -0.27 22.81 11.04
N THR A 127 0.52 23.71 11.55
CA THR A 127 0.75 23.88 12.98
C THR A 127 -0.01 25.13 13.47
N ALA A 128 -0.81 24.97 14.52
CA ALA A 128 -1.64 26.06 15.02
C ALA A 128 -0.81 27.19 15.65
N LYS A 129 -1.11 28.42 15.29
CA LYS A 129 -0.58 29.59 15.96
C LYS A 129 -1.28 29.77 17.30
N LYS A 130 -0.62 30.40 18.26
CA LYS A 130 -1.19 30.70 19.64
C LYS A 130 -2.56 31.38 19.58
N VAL A 131 -2.86 32.08 18.51
CA VAL A 131 -4.16 32.75 18.29
C VAL A 131 -5.33 31.78 18.20
N VAL A 132 -5.12 30.55 17.67
CA VAL A 132 -6.19 29.55 17.52
C VAL A 132 -6.82 29.17 18.86
N ALA A 133 -5.99 28.89 19.85
CA ALA A 133 -6.48 28.55 21.20
C ALA A 133 -7.35 29.67 21.80
N LYS A 134 -6.93 30.94 21.66
CA LYS A 134 -7.71 32.11 22.13
C LYS A 134 -9.06 32.22 21.40
N LYS A 135 -9.07 32.03 20.06
CA LYS A 135 -10.30 32.12 19.26
C LYS A 135 -11.29 30.99 19.58
N VAL A 136 -10.78 29.76 19.75
CA VAL A 136 -11.61 28.61 20.14
C VAL A 136 -12.19 28.81 21.54
N SER A 137 -11.41 29.33 22.49
CA SER A 137 -11.90 29.66 23.87
C SER A 137 -12.93 30.78 23.86
N ALA A 138 -12.80 31.77 22.97
CA ALA A 138 -13.74 32.90 22.87
C ALA A 138 -15.15 32.49 22.38
N LEU A 139 -15.29 31.30 21.75
CA LEU A 139 -16.61 30.80 21.36
C LEU A 139 -17.48 30.41 22.56
N GLY A 140 -16.91 30.16 23.74
CA GLY A 140 -17.68 29.77 24.95
C GLY A 140 -18.45 28.44 24.80
N MET A 141 -18.16 27.66 23.78
CA MET A 141 -18.88 26.42 23.42
C MET A 141 -18.13 25.16 23.89
N PRO A 142 -18.85 24.08 24.21
CA PRO A 142 -18.23 22.80 24.50
C PRO A 142 -17.44 22.28 23.31
N LYS A 143 -16.26 21.68 23.56
CA LYS A 143 -15.40 21.14 22.49
C LYS A 143 -16.10 20.10 21.58
N CYS A 144 -17.05 19.32 22.14
CA CYS A 144 -17.82 18.34 21.35
C CYS A 144 -18.62 19.04 20.25
N LYS A 145 -19.27 20.16 20.55
CA LYS A 145 -20.07 20.90 19.58
C LYS A 145 -19.20 21.52 18.48
N ILE A 146 -18.04 22.09 18.86
CA ILE A 146 -17.05 22.61 17.90
C ILE A 146 -16.56 21.51 16.97
N CYS A 147 -16.29 20.30 17.50
CA CYS A 147 -15.85 19.16 16.69
C CYS A 147 -16.91 18.72 15.68
N GLU A 148 -18.17 18.67 16.12
CA GLU A 148 -19.31 18.27 15.29
C GLU A 148 -19.55 19.29 14.16
N GLU A 149 -19.62 20.57 14.49
CA GLU A 149 -19.86 21.66 13.53
C GLU A 149 -18.69 21.89 12.57
N ALA A 150 -17.44 21.76 13.03
CA ALA A 150 -16.24 21.87 12.20
C ALA A 150 -15.91 20.58 11.42
N GLY A 151 -16.57 19.45 11.73
CA GLY A 151 -16.32 18.16 11.09
C GLY A 151 -14.91 17.61 11.35
N ILE A 152 -14.39 17.78 12.58
CA ILE A 152 -13.08 17.28 13.02
C ILE A 152 -13.22 16.41 14.28
N SER A 153 -12.28 15.49 14.51
CA SER A 153 -12.31 14.65 15.68
C SER A 153 -11.86 15.40 16.96
N HIS A 154 -12.30 14.94 18.13
CA HIS A 154 -11.86 15.46 19.42
C HIS A 154 -10.35 15.41 19.62
N THR A 155 -9.73 14.32 19.16
CA THR A 155 -8.26 14.17 19.18
C THR A 155 -7.58 15.22 18.31
N THR A 156 -8.13 15.50 17.13
CA THR A 156 -7.61 16.55 16.25
C THR A 156 -7.72 17.93 16.87
N LEU A 157 -8.86 18.28 17.45
CA LEU A 157 -9.03 19.57 18.13
C LEU A 157 -8.07 19.72 19.30
N ASN A 158 -7.91 18.69 20.14
CA ASN A 158 -6.97 18.71 21.24
C ASN A 158 -5.51 18.84 20.78
N SER A 159 -5.12 18.18 19.68
CA SER A 159 -3.78 18.35 19.07
C SER A 159 -3.57 19.78 18.58
N ILE A 160 -4.57 20.37 17.93
CA ILE A 160 -4.52 21.79 17.50
C ILE A 160 -4.33 22.73 18.70
N LEU A 161 -5.09 22.51 19.77
CA LEU A 161 -5.01 23.36 20.99
C LEU A 161 -3.69 23.22 21.74
N ARG A 162 -3.01 22.07 21.62
CA ARG A 162 -1.65 21.85 22.16
C ARG A 162 -0.55 22.46 21.30
N GLY A 163 -0.87 22.83 20.06
CA GLY A 163 0.12 23.28 19.06
C GLY A 163 0.81 22.15 18.29
N ASP A 164 0.25 20.94 18.34
CA ASP A 164 0.73 19.81 17.55
C ASP A 164 0.39 20.03 16.06
N SER A 165 1.20 19.47 15.17
CA SER A 165 0.93 19.53 13.74
C SER A 165 -0.24 18.62 13.35
N VAL A 166 -1.16 19.15 12.55
CA VAL A 166 -2.30 18.41 11.98
C VAL A 166 -2.28 18.44 10.45
N THR A 167 -3.08 17.63 9.79
CA THR A 167 -3.21 17.67 8.34
C THR A 167 -3.82 19.00 7.88
N TYR A 168 -3.39 19.50 6.72
CA TYR A 168 -3.94 20.72 6.11
C TYR A 168 -5.47 20.68 5.99
N ALA A 169 -6.03 19.54 5.58
CA ALA A 169 -7.48 19.36 5.48
C ALA A 169 -8.23 19.59 6.81
N ASN A 170 -7.65 19.15 7.94
CA ASN A 170 -8.25 19.39 9.25
C ASN A 170 -8.07 20.85 9.72
N ALA A 171 -6.94 21.46 9.39
CA ALA A 171 -6.72 22.89 9.65
C ALA A 171 -7.68 23.76 8.83
N GLU A 172 -7.92 23.41 7.56
CA GLU A 172 -8.86 24.08 6.68
C GLU A 172 -10.31 24.01 7.20
N LYS A 173 -10.74 22.82 7.64
CA LYS A 173 -12.08 22.65 8.23
C LYS A 173 -12.27 23.55 9.46
N LEU A 174 -11.30 23.59 10.36
CA LEU A 174 -11.40 24.45 11.54
C LEU A 174 -11.29 25.93 11.18
N ALA A 175 -10.42 26.32 10.25
CA ALA A 175 -10.29 27.70 9.79
C ALA A 175 -11.59 28.21 9.15
N LYS A 176 -12.20 27.39 8.29
CA LYS A 176 -13.50 27.69 7.67
C LYS A 176 -14.61 27.86 8.72
N TYR A 177 -14.66 26.98 9.71
CA TYR A 177 -15.61 27.07 10.81
C TYR A 177 -15.45 28.38 11.62
N LEU A 178 -14.21 28.78 11.88
CA LEU A 178 -13.90 30.01 12.61
C LEU A 178 -14.04 31.28 11.74
N GLY A 179 -14.26 31.18 10.43
CA GLY A 179 -14.38 32.30 9.50
C GLY A 179 -13.05 32.97 9.13
N TYR A 180 -11.94 32.25 9.18
CA TYR A 180 -10.60 32.75 8.88
C TYR A 180 -9.93 31.95 7.77
N SER A 181 -8.90 32.55 7.15
CA SER A 181 -8.01 31.81 6.25
C SER A 181 -7.07 30.88 7.01
N VAL A 182 -6.63 29.79 6.38
CA VAL A 182 -5.68 28.85 7.02
C VAL A 182 -4.38 29.54 7.37
N SER A 183 -3.88 30.43 6.53
CA SER A 183 -2.63 31.16 6.75
C SER A 183 -2.67 32.13 7.96
N GLU A 184 -3.84 32.63 8.33
CA GLU A 184 -4.00 33.48 9.52
C GLU A 184 -3.90 32.67 10.81
N LEU A 185 -4.47 31.47 10.82
CA LEU A 185 -4.58 30.64 12.03
C LEU A 185 -3.45 29.61 12.16
N PHE A 186 -2.91 29.16 11.06
CA PHE A 186 -1.91 28.09 11.03
C PHE A 186 -0.66 28.52 10.29
N GLN A 187 0.46 27.96 10.70
CA GLN A 187 1.69 27.94 9.94
C GLN A 187 1.68 26.68 9.10
N VAL A 188 1.55 26.85 7.77
CA VAL A 188 1.56 25.73 6.83
C VAL A 188 3.01 25.43 6.45
N GLU A 189 3.42 24.21 6.71
CA GLU A 189 4.69 23.69 6.21
C GLU A 189 4.38 22.66 5.11
N ASP A 190 4.75 23.01 3.90
CA ASP A 190 4.80 22.07 2.78
C ASP A 190 5.97 21.09 2.99
N LYS A 191 5.82 20.20 3.96
CA LYS A 191 6.76 19.10 4.13
C LYS A 191 6.45 18.03 3.10
N PHE A 192 6.78 18.29 1.85
CA PHE A 192 6.94 17.25 0.86
C PHE A 192 8.06 16.31 1.31
N LYS A 193 7.72 15.36 2.18
CA LYS A 193 8.68 14.30 2.51
C LYS A 193 8.56 13.23 1.44
N PRO A 194 9.65 12.92 0.73
CA PRO A 194 9.67 11.81 -0.21
C PRO A 194 9.29 10.51 0.48
N LEU A 195 8.87 9.52 -0.30
CA LEU A 195 8.61 8.20 0.24
C LEU A 195 9.92 7.62 0.80
N SER A 196 9.81 6.89 1.91
CA SER A 196 10.97 6.19 2.45
C SER A 196 11.31 4.98 1.58
N ASP A 197 12.60 4.60 1.56
CA ASP A 197 13.08 3.41 0.85
C ASP A 197 12.27 2.16 1.21
N LYS A 198 11.87 2.02 2.48
CA LYS A 198 10.99 0.94 2.93
C LYS A 198 9.63 0.97 2.22
N THR A 199 9.05 2.16 2.03
CA THR A 199 7.76 2.30 1.33
C THR A 199 7.92 1.96 -0.15
N ILE A 200 9.01 2.39 -0.78
CA ILE A 200 9.29 2.08 -2.19
C ILE A 200 9.51 0.57 -2.36
N LEU A 201 10.23 -0.08 -1.43
CA LEU A 201 10.40 -1.53 -1.42
C LEU A 201 9.06 -2.27 -1.30
N GLU A 202 8.09 -1.75 -0.54
CA GLU A 202 6.75 -2.35 -0.47
C GLU A 202 6.00 -2.23 -1.82
N HIS A 203 6.15 -1.11 -2.55
CA HIS A 203 5.62 -1.00 -3.91
C HIS A 203 6.27 -2.02 -4.86
N HIS A 204 7.60 -2.18 -4.78
CA HIS A 204 8.31 -3.21 -5.54
C HIS A 204 7.78 -4.62 -5.24
N ARG A 205 7.56 -4.97 -3.96
CA ARG A 205 7.01 -6.27 -3.54
C ARG A 205 5.63 -6.53 -4.12
N LEU A 206 4.76 -5.52 -4.12
CA LEU A 206 3.43 -5.62 -4.72
C LEU A 206 3.51 -5.85 -6.24
N ILE A 207 4.32 -5.05 -6.95
CA ILE A 207 4.55 -5.20 -8.39
C ILE A 207 5.13 -6.59 -8.71
N SER A 208 6.12 -7.01 -7.94
CA SER A 208 6.77 -8.32 -8.12
C SER A 208 5.78 -9.48 -7.92
N MET A 209 4.88 -9.38 -6.93
CA MET A 209 3.82 -10.36 -6.68
C MET A 209 2.84 -10.43 -7.88
N ILE A 210 2.41 -9.28 -8.42
CA ILE A 210 1.51 -9.21 -9.56
C ILE A 210 2.17 -9.82 -10.81
N LEU A 211 3.40 -9.41 -11.11
CA LEU A 211 4.14 -9.90 -12.28
C LEU A 211 4.58 -11.37 -12.14
N ALA A 212 4.83 -11.85 -10.92
CA ALA A 212 5.09 -13.26 -10.68
C ALA A 212 3.85 -14.13 -10.94
N GLN A 213 2.64 -13.61 -10.69
CA GLN A 213 1.42 -14.29 -11.07
C GLN A 213 1.25 -14.33 -12.59
N ALA A 214 1.58 -13.23 -13.29
CA ALA A 214 1.55 -13.18 -14.75
C ALA A 214 2.56 -14.16 -15.41
N ASP A 215 3.72 -14.33 -14.79
CA ASP A 215 4.73 -15.32 -15.19
C ASP A 215 4.20 -16.76 -14.99
N LYS A 216 3.59 -17.06 -13.86
CA LYS A 216 2.94 -18.35 -13.58
C LYS A 216 1.80 -18.68 -14.55
N GLU A 217 1.03 -17.67 -14.96
CA GLU A 217 -0.06 -17.80 -15.92
C GLU A 217 0.42 -17.72 -17.37
N LEU A 218 1.74 -17.72 -17.59
CA LEU A 218 2.38 -17.67 -18.91
C LEU A 218 1.98 -16.46 -19.77
N LEU A 219 1.53 -15.37 -19.15
CA LEU A 219 1.20 -14.11 -19.83
C LEU A 219 2.44 -13.31 -20.21
N ILE A 220 3.54 -13.52 -19.49
CA ILE A 220 4.86 -12.92 -19.73
C ILE A 220 5.95 -13.98 -19.64
N PRO A 221 7.06 -13.84 -20.38
CA PRO A 221 8.12 -14.85 -20.42
C PRO A 221 8.98 -14.90 -19.15
N TYR A 222 8.94 -13.90 -18.31
CA TYR A 222 9.65 -13.84 -17.03
C TYR A 222 9.12 -12.65 -16.21
N ASN A 223 9.32 -12.67 -14.90
CA ASN A 223 9.00 -11.55 -14.02
C ASN A 223 10.06 -10.43 -14.13
N PRO A 224 9.77 -9.27 -14.77
CA PRO A 224 10.74 -8.17 -14.90
C PRO A 224 11.11 -7.52 -13.56
N ALA A 225 10.27 -7.63 -12.53
CA ALA A 225 10.58 -7.08 -11.21
C ALA A 225 11.73 -7.85 -10.52
N ALA A 226 11.93 -9.13 -10.84
CA ALA A 226 13.05 -9.90 -10.31
C ALA A 226 14.42 -9.39 -10.80
N LYS A 227 14.45 -8.65 -11.93
CA LYS A 227 15.65 -8.05 -12.51
C LYS A 227 15.75 -6.53 -12.26
N ALA A 228 14.75 -5.92 -11.64
CA ALA A 228 14.76 -4.52 -11.25
C ALA A 228 15.51 -4.34 -9.92
N THR A 229 16.03 -3.13 -9.69
CA THR A 229 16.85 -2.81 -8.51
C THR A 229 16.10 -1.84 -7.61
N PRO A 230 15.32 -2.33 -6.62
CA PRO A 230 14.68 -1.48 -5.63
C PRO A 230 15.71 -0.87 -4.66
N PRO A 231 15.38 0.24 -3.96
CA PRO A 231 16.28 0.84 -2.99
C PRO A 231 16.61 -0.12 -1.84
N LYS A 232 17.84 -0.04 -1.37
CA LYS A 232 18.31 -0.83 -0.22
C LYS A 232 17.84 -0.19 1.08
N VAL A 233 17.10 -0.93 1.88
CA VAL A 233 16.64 -0.48 3.20
C VAL A 233 17.68 -0.82 4.25
N THR A 234 18.25 0.20 4.90
CA THR A 234 19.06 0.03 6.11
C THR A 234 18.15 -0.28 7.28
N LYS A 235 18.41 -1.39 7.96
CA LYS A 235 17.73 -1.70 9.23
C LYS A 235 18.26 -0.73 10.27
N LYS A 236 17.36 0.03 10.89
CA LYS A 236 17.65 0.73 12.14
C LYS A 236 17.44 -0.25 13.28
N GLU A 237 18.34 -0.22 14.26
CA GLU A 237 18.09 -0.91 15.51
C GLU A 237 16.81 -0.37 16.14
N ALA A 238 16.03 -1.25 16.74
CA ALA A 238 14.81 -0.84 17.44
C ALA A 238 15.21 -0.28 18.82
N ASP A 239 14.68 0.89 19.14
CA ASP A 239 14.78 1.42 20.50
C ASP A 239 13.97 0.52 21.44
N TYR A 240 14.52 0.26 22.60
CA TYR A 240 13.86 -0.48 23.68
C TYR A 240 14.06 0.24 25.01
N PHE A 241 13.08 0.14 25.89
CA PHE A 241 13.14 0.77 27.19
C PHE A 241 14.19 0.11 28.08
N GLN A 242 15.00 0.92 28.73
CA GLN A 242 15.92 0.47 29.74
C GLN A 242 15.19 0.17 31.05
N PRO A 243 15.75 -0.65 31.98
CA PRO A 243 15.11 -0.98 33.25
C PRO A 243 14.68 0.23 34.05
N GLU A 244 15.47 1.29 34.04
CA GLU A 244 15.18 2.56 34.73
C GLU A 244 13.96 3.25 34.16
N GLU A 245 13.82 3.29 32.82
CA GLU A 245 12.67 3.86 32.13
C GLU A 245 11.40 3.03 32.40
N VAL A 246 11.53 1.70 32.45
CA VAL A 246 10.41 0.80 32.81
C VAL A 246 9.97 1.07 34.24
N ALA A 247 10.89 1.31 35.18
CA ALA A 247 10.56 1.66 36.56
C ALA A 247 9.78 2.98 36.67
N GLU A 248 10.15 3.98 35.86
CA GLU A 248 9.41 5.24 35.78
C GLU A 248 7.99 5.05 35.19
N ILE A 249 7.86 4.21 34.14
CA ILE A 249 6.55 3.85 33.59
C ILE A 249 5.67 3.20 34.64
N VAL A 250 6.20 2.21 35.37
CA VAL A 250 5.47 1.51 36.44
C VAL A 250 5.02 2.48 37.53
N LYS A 251 5.88 3.40 37.97
CA LYS A 251 5.54 4.44 38.93
C LYS A 251 4.43 5.38 38.45
N ALA A 252 4.49 5.78 37.17
CA ALA A 252 3.45 6.62 36.58
C ALA A 252 2.08 5.92 36.52
N LEU A 253 2.06 4.56 36.41
CA LEU A 253 0.81 3.80 36.39
C LEU A 253 0.04 3.79 37.71
N GLU A 254 0.62 4.22 38.82
CA GLU A 254 -0.06 4.28 40.09
C GLU A 254 -1.30 5.23 40.05
N ASN A 255 -1.20 6.29 39.25
CA ASN A 255 -2.24 7.29 39.09
C ASN A 255 -3.18 7.06 37.89
N VAL A 256 -3.10 5.87 37.25
CA VAL A 256 -3.86 5.53 36.05
C VAL A 256 -5.01 4.58 36.40
N PRO A 257 -6.20 4.70 35.74
CA PRO A 257 -7.31 3.77 35.97
C PRO A 257 -6.88 2.31 35.81
N ILE A 258 -7.39 1.41 36.66
CA ILE A 258 -7.01 0.01 36.80
C ILE A 258 -6.97 -0.74 35.44
N LYS A 259 -7.89 -0.42 34.53
CA LYS A 259 -7.94 -0.99 33.18
C LYS A 259 -6.64 -0.79 32.42
N TRP A 260 -6.14 0.43 32.37
CA TRP A 260 -4.92 0.77 31.63
C TRP A 260 -3.66 0.25 32.34
N LYS A 261 -3.69 0.31 33.69
CA LYS A 261 -2.64 -0.25 34.54
C LYS A 261 -2.45 -1.74 34.25
N ALA A 262 -3.53 -2.54 34.33
CA ALA A 262 -3.47 -3.97 34.03
C ALA A 262 -3.00 -4.29 32.61
N MET A 263 -3.51 -3.54 31.60
CA MET A 263 -3.08 -3.71 30.21
C MET A 263 -1.59 -3.46 30.03
N THR A 264 -1.06 -2.40 30.66
CA THR A 264 0.36 -2.06 30.52
C THR A 264 1.27 -3.09 31.22
N TYR A 265 0.88 -3.57 32.42
CA TYR A 265 1.62 -4.64 33.09
C TYR A 265 1.68 -5.90 32.23
N ILE A 266 0.56 -6.36 31.68
CA ILE A 266 0.55 -7.54 30.78
C ILE A 266 1.48 -7.33 29.59
N LEU A 267 1.50 -6.12 28.99
CA LEU A 267 2.39 -5.83 27.86
C LEU A 267 3.87 -5.88 28.27
N ILE A 268 4.22 -5.33 29.46
CA ILE A 268 5.60 -5.34 29.96
C ILE A 268 6.06 -6.77 30.27
N ASP A 269 5.23 -7.52 31.00
CA ASP A 269 5.61 -8.87 31.49
C ASP A 269 5.63 -9.91 30.38
N THR A 270 4.69 -9.82 29.42
CA THR A 270 4.55 -10.85 28.38
C THR A 270 5.21 -10.49 27.04
N GLY A 271 5.44 -9.20 26.77
CA GLY A 271 5.89 -8.73 25.47
C GLY A 271 4.88 -8.97 24.34
N CYS A 272 3.61 -9.28 24.63
CA CYS A 272 2.61 -9.57 23.63
C CYS A 272 2.28 -8.33 22.77
N ARG A 273 1.81 -8.57 21.55
CA ARG A 273 1.38 -7.48 20.67
C ARG A 273 0.06 -6.87 21.14
N ARG A 274 -0.15 -5.58 20.87
CA ARG A 274 -1.40 -4.89 21.22
C ARG A 274 -2.66 -5.63 20.78
N GLY A 275 -2.66 -6.19 19.56
CA GLY A 275 -3.82 -6.96 19.06
C GLY A 275 -4.04 -8.26 19.83
N GLU A 276 -2.98 -8.92 20.28
CA GLU A 276 -3.01 -10.12 21.10
C GLU A 276 -3.57 -9.80 22.50
N LEU A 277 -3.10 -8.72 23.12
CA LEU A 277 -3.66 -8.23 24.39
C LEU A 277 -5.16 -7.92 24.28
N MET A 278 -5.57 -7.22 23.22
CA MET A 278 -6.98 -6.87 23.02
C MET A 278 -7.86 -8.08 22.66
N GLY A 279 -7.26 -9.15 22.15
CA GLY A 279 -7.93 -10.42 21.87
C GLY A 279 -7.94 -11.39 23.06
N LEU A 280 -7.32 -11.02 24.20
CA LEU A 280 -7.22 -11.89 25.37
C LEU A 280 -8.59 -12.11 26.01
N GLN A 281 -8.90 -13.38 26.31
CA GLN A 281 -10.15 -13.82 26.92
C GLN A 281 -9.90 -14.49 28.27
N TRP A 282 -10.84 -14.39 29.21
CA TRP A 282 -10.69 -14.90 30.57
C TRP A 282 -10.38 -16.40 30.64
N HIS A 283 -10.90 -17.20 29.75
CA HIS A 283 -10.60 -18.64 29.70
C HIS A 283 -9.15 -18.96 29.27
N CYS A 284 -8.41 -17.94 28.81
CA CYS A 284 -6.98 -18.03 28.47
C CYS A 284 -6.07 -17.52 29.61
N VAL A 285 -6.62 -17.12 30.76
CA VAL A 285 -5.87 -16.60 31.90
C VAL A 285 -6.07 -17.54 33.08
N ASP A 286 -4.99 -18.13 33.56
CA ASP A 286 -4.95 -18.95 34.78
C ASP A 286 -4.21 -18.14 35.86
N LEU A 287 -4.99 -17.54 36.76
CA LEU A 287 -4.45 -16.71 37.83
C LEU A 287 -3.74 -17.53 38.90
N ASP A 288 -4.14 -18.78 39.12
CA ASP A 288 -3.54 -19.65 40.13
C ASP A 288 -2.14 -20.11 39.72
N LYS A 289 -1.95 -20.35 38.44
CA LYS A 289 -0.65 -20.75 37.86
C LYS A 289 0.16 -19.55 37.30
N GLY A 290 -0.42 -18.37 37.25
CA GLY A 290 0.24 -17.20 36.62
C GLY A 290 0.49 -17.35 35.13
N ILE A 291 -0.41 -18.05 34.41
CA ILE A 291 -0.23 -18.36 32.99
C ILE A 291 -1.24 -17.57 32.15
N VAL A 292 -0.74 -16.95 31.06
CA VAL A 292 -1.56 -16.32 30.04
C VAL A 292 -1.29 -17.01 28.70
N MET A 293 -2.36 -17.55 28.06
CA MET A 293 -2.28 -18.19 26.75
C MET A 293 -2.78 -17.25 25.67
N ILE A 294 -1.91 -16.86 24.74
CA ILE A 294 -2.26 -16.02 23.60
C ILE A 294 -2.72 -16.92 22.45
N LYS A 295 -4.03 -16.98 22.20
CA LYS A 295 -4.63 -17.82 21.15
C LYS A 295 -5.09 -17.03 19.93
N GLN A 296 -5.37 -15.74 20.08
CA GLN A 296 -5.94 -14.89 19.02
C GLN A 296 -5.47 -13.45 19.15
N ALA A 297 -5.64 -12.69 18.07
CA ALA A 297 -5.40 -11.25 18.04
C ALA A 297 -6.65 -10.54 17.49
N LEU A 298 -7.02 -9.43 18.08
CA LEU A 298 -8.06 -8.56 17.53
C LEU A 298 -7.45 -7.72 16.40
N LEU A 299 -8.04 -7.81 15.21
CA LEU A 299 -7.71 -6.99 14.05
C LEU A 299 -8.65 -5.77 14.02
N TYR A 300 -8.10 -4.60 13.75
CA TYR A 300 -8.84 -3.33 13.66
C TYR A 300 -8.95 -2.89 12.21
#